data_aef6a2e1f15dc19930fbdf7c45215113
#
_entry.id   aef6a2e1f15dc19930fbdf7c45215113
#
_cell.length_a   1.000
_cell.length_b   1.000
_cell.length_c   1.000
_cell.angle_alpha   90.00
_cell.angle_beta   90.00
_cell.angle_gamma   90.00
#
_symmetry.space_group_name_H-M   'P 1'
#
loop_
_entity.id
_entity.type
_entity.pdbx_description
1 polymer ?
#
loop_
_entity_poly.entity_id
_entity_poly.type
_entity_poly.pdbx_seq_one_letter_code
_entity_poly.pdbx_strand_id
1 'polypeptide(L)'
;LVNWLDEVMARIALHDVDTVAVAGTPLLGQSLIRRLSWRLEGPRIDLLVAPTLGDFVGPRVTMRMQADLPLIHLDEPQLTGSKRAVKRALDLIFGLLLFLVFLPFMAVAAVGVLVSSRGPIFYKHHRIGRGGTVINVVKFRTMYIGSDEQRTEVIGMPDENISSRYRNDPRITPFGRILRRWSIDEMPQIIHVLGGTMSLVGPRPVLLDEIPLFGDADHRRHLTKPGLTGLWQVSGRKAVDWDERMRMDLDYVEHWSPALDLVIVGKTVKVVLT
;
A
#
# COMPACT_ATOMS: atom_id res chain seq x y z
N LEU A 1 -15.99 20.92 11.72
CA LEU A 1 -15.63 19.54 12.08
C LEU A 1 -14.11 19.33 12.17
N VAL A 2 -13.32 19.97 11.31
CA VAL A 2 -11.83 19.91 11.38
C VAL A 2 -11.33 20.58 12.66
N ASN A 3 -11.88 21.74 13.03
CA ASN A 3 -11.49 22.47 14.24
C ASN A 3 -11.74 21.69 15.55
N TRP A 4 -12.76 20.82 15.59
CA TRP A 4 -13.06 20.04 16.79
C TRP A 4 -11.98 18.99 17.09
N LEU A 5 -11.48 18.29 16.07
CA LEU A 5 -10.40 17.31 16.26
C LEU A 5 -9.11 17.96 16.75
N ASP A 6 -8.75 19.12 16.21
CA ASP A 6 -7.56 19.84 16.62
C ASP A 6 -7.69 20.37 18.05
N GLU A 7 -8.89 20.82 18.45
CA GLU A 7 -9.16 21.22 19.84
C GLU A 7 -9.07 20.03 20.80
N VAL A 8 -9.61 18.86 20.44
CA VAL A 8 -9.49 17.66 21.25
C VAL A 8 -8.04 17.26 21.42
N MET A 9 -7.24 17.24 20.35
CA MET A 9 -5.82 16.91 20.41
C MET A 9 -5.01 17.91 21.27
N ALA A 10 -5.33 19.21 21.19
CA ALA A 10 -4.71 20.22 22.01
C ALA A 10 -5.01 20.04 23.51
N ARG A 11 -6.24 19.65 23.86
CA ARG A 11 -6.60 19.35 25.27
C ARG A 11 -5.92 18.08 25.77
N ILE A 12 -5.83 17.03 24.94
CA ILE A 12 -5.13 15.79 25.27
C ILE A 12 -3.66 16.09 25.59
N ALA A 13 -3.00 16.86 24.75
CA ALA A 13 -1.60 17.26 24.98
C ALA A 13 -1.39 18.12 26.22
N LEU A 14 -2.40 18.95 26.57
CA LEU A 14 -2.33 19.84 27.75
C LEU A 14 -2.46 19.06 29.08
N HIS A 15 -3.21 17.95 29.08
CA HIS A 15 -3.58 17.22 30.32
C HIS A 15 -2.84 15.89 30.50
N ASP A 16 -1.86 15.57 29.64
CA ASP A 16 -1.09 14.32 29.68
C ASP A 16 -1.98 13.08 29.81
N VAL A 17 -2.96 12.99 28.89
CA VAL A 17 -4.01 11.96 28.92
C VAL A 17 -3.48 10.69 28.26
N ASP A 18 -3.64 9.56 28.92
CA ASP A 18 -3.30 8.22 28.42
C ASP A 18 -4.52 7.47 27.81
N THR A 19 -5.73 7.92 28.14
CA THR A 19 -6.97 7.27 27.68
C THR A 19 -8.04 8.32 27.34
N VAL A 20 -8.65 8.16 26.18
CA VAL A 20 -9.78 8.98 25.70
C VAL A 20 -11.03 8.12 25.63
N ALA A 21 -12.06 8.49 26.40
CA ALA A 21 -13.36 7.81 26.35
C ALA A 21 -14.37 8.66 25.55
N VAL A 22 -14.93 8.06 24.50
CA VAL A 22 -16.00 8.67 23.70
C VAL A 22 -17.33 8.06 24.11
N ALA A 23 -18.20 8.84 24.74
CA ALA A 23 -19.57 8.43 25.00
C ALA A 23 -20.36 8.50 23.68
N GLY A 24 -21.02 7.40 23.31
CA GLY A 24 -21.78 7.31 22.08
C GLY A 24 -22.89 8.36 22.03
N THR A 25 -22.75 9.31 21.11
CA THR A 25 -23.81 10.23 20.75
C THR A 25 -24.18 10.01 19.29
N PRO A 26 -25.48 10.11 18.92
CA PRO A 26 -25.91 10.01 17.51
C PRO A 26 -25.24 11.05 16.59
N LEU A 27 -24.62 12.09 17.18
CA LEU A 27 -23.96 13.18 16.47
C LEU A 27 -22.51 12.85 16.05
N LEU A 28 -21.88 11.84 16.67
CA LEU A 28 -20.53 11.41 16.31
C LEU A 28 -20.64 10.23 15.34
N GLY A 29 -20.70 10.53 14.06
CA GLY A 29 -20.71 9.52 13.01
C GLY A 29 -19.43 8.64 13.04
N GLN A 30 -19.53 7.41 12.54
CA GLN A 30 -18.42 6.44 12.46
C GLN A 30 -17.14 7.03 11.85
N SER A 31 -17.28 7.91 10.88
CA SER A 31 -16.15 8.59 10.22
C SER A 31 -15.37 9.49 11.19
N LEU A 32 -16.05 10.13 12.14
CA LEU A 32 -15.40 11.04 13.11
C LEU A 32 -14.65 10.25 14.18
N ILE A 33 -15.24 9.16 14.69
CA ILE A 33 -14.58 8.25 15.64
C ILE A 33 -13.35 7.62 14.99
N ARG A 34 -13.45 7.22 13.74
CA ARG A 34 -12.33 6.69 12.96
C ARG A 34 -11.20 7.72 12.78
N ARG A 35 -11.51 8.98 12.48
CA ARG A 35 -10.51 10.05 12.38
C ARG A 35 -9.86 10.35 13.73
N LEU A 36 -10.61 10.32 14.81
CA LEU A 36 -10.08 10.48 16.16
C LEU A 36 -9.12 9.35 16.50
N SER A 37 -9.50 8.08 16.24
CA SER A 37 -8.61 6.93 16.50
C SER A 37 -7.28 7.06 15.75
N TRP A 38 -7.31 7.53 14.50
CA TRP A 38 -6.10 7.73 13.72
C TRP A 38 -5.17 8.81 14.29
N ARG A 39 -5.74 9.90 14.85
CA ARG A 39 -4.95 10.95 15.49
C ARG A 39 -4.32 10.51 16.81
N LEU A 40 -4.93 9.56 17.50
CA LEU A 40 -4.45 9.02 18.78
C LEU A 40 -3.39 7.92 18.64
N GLU A 41 -3.23 7.34 17.44
CA GLU A 41 -2.25 6.27 17.17
C GLU A 41 -0.78 6.69 17.42
N GLY A 42 -0.41 7.95 17.16
CA GLY A 42 0.94 8.46 17.34
C GLY A 42 1.36 8.59 18.82
N PRO A 43 0.53 9.20 19.67
CA PRO A 43 0.82 9.42 21.09
C PRO A 43 0.69 8.18 21.98
N ARG A 44 0.24 7.02 21.48
CA ARG A 44 -0.08 5.80 22.27
C ARG A 44 -1.17 6.01 23.32
N ILE A 45 -2.22 6.71 22.94
CA ILE A 45 -3.36 7.00 23.80
C ILE A 45 -4.47 5.99 23.51
N ASP A 46 -4.99 5.33 24.52
CA ASP A 46 -6.08 4.37 24.38
C ASP A 46 -7.40 5.07 24.08
N LEU A 47 -8.11 4.60 23.04
CA LEU A 47 -9.44 5.09 22.70
C LEU A 47 -10.51 4.08 23.15
N LEU A 48 -11.35 4.50 24.08
CA LEU A 48 -12.50 3.75 24.54
C LEU A 48 -13.78 4.37 23.94
N VAL A 49 -14.59 3.54 23.29
CA VAL A 49 -15.87 3.98 22.71
C VAL A 49 -17.00 3.23 23.40
N ALA A 50 -17.92 3.96 24.04
CA ALA A 50 -19.16 3.37 24.56
C ALA A 50 -20.10 3.12 23.38
N PRO A 51 -20.51 1.86 23.06
CA PRO A 51 -21.32 1.59 21.90
C PRO A 51 -22.73 2.14 22.04
N THR A 52 -23.25 2.83 21.04
CA THR A 52 -24.67 2.77 20.70
C THR A 52 -24.86 1.46 19.95
N LEU A 53 -25.60 0.55 20.55
CA LEU A 53 -25.89 -0.79 20.01
C LEU A 53 -26.31 -0.71 18.53
N GLY A 54 -25.43 -1.04 17.62
CA GLY A 54 -25.72 -1.14 16.18
C GLY A 54 -24.53 -1.09 15.22
N ASP A 55 -23.40 -0.49 15.58
CA ASP A 55 -22.45 -0.02 14.57
C ASP A 55 -21.09 -0.71 14.53
N PHE A 56 -20.81 -1.67 15.41
CA PHE A 56 -19.47 -2.27 15.48
C PHE A 56 -19.49 -3.79 15.35
N VAL A 57 -19.31 -4.27 14.13
CA VAL A 57 -19.00 -5.67 13.85
C VAL A 57 -17.65 -5.73 13.13
N GLY A 58 -16.60 -6.21 13.80
CA GLY A 58 -15.30 -6.42 13.19
C GLY A 58 -14.29 -7.05 14.15
N PRO A 59 -13.26 -7.75 13.64
CA PRO A 59 -12.32 -8.56 14.43
C PRO A 59 -11.37 -7.77 15.35
N ARG A 60 -11.49 -6.44 15.41
CA ARG A 60 -10.67 -5.53 16.24
C ARG A 60 -11.39 -4.97 17.44
N VAL A 61 -12.60 -5.39 17.65
CA VAL A 61 -13.44 -4.89 18.73
C VAL A 61 -13.30 -5.86 19.90
N THR A 62 -12.54 -5.49 20.91
CA THR A 62 -12.52 -6.20 22.19
C THR A 62 -13.42 -5.48 23.17
N MET A 63 -14.51 -6.13 23.62
CA MET A 63 -15.31 -5.62 24.73
C MET A 63 -14.57 -5.85 26.03
N ARG A 64 -14.29 -4.79 26.77
CA ARG A 64 -13.83 -4.85 28.16
C ARG A 64 -14.88 -4.21 29.07
N MET A 65 -15.28 -4.96 30.08
CA MET A 65 -16.13 -4.44 31.13
C MET A 65 -15.24 -3.70 32.14
N GLN A 66 -15.43 -2.41 32.30
CA GLN A 66 -14.73 -1.62 33.29
C GLN A 66 -15.76 -0.81 34.07
N ALA A 67 -15.86 -1.05 35.37
CA ALA A 67 -16.84 -0.41 36.26
C ALA A 67 -18.29 -0.48 35.71
N ASP A 68 -18.73 -1.69 35.31
CA ASP A 68 -20.08 -1.98 34.77
C ASP A 68 -20.45 -1.27 33.46
N LEU A 69 -19.49 -0.61 32.80
CA LEU A 69 -19.66 -0.03 31.48
C LEU A 69 -19.04 -0.95 30.41
N PRO A 70 -19.78 -1.38 29.39
CA PRO A 70 -19.21 -2.08 28.25
C PRO A 70 -18.42 -1.08 27.40
N LEU A 71 -17.10 -1.14 27.48
CA LEU A 71 -16.20 -0.32 26.69
C LEU A 71 -15.67 -1.14 25.50
N ILE A 72 -15.66 -0.52 24.35
CA ILE A 72 -15.09 -1.11 23.13
C ILE A 72 -13.67 -0.60 22.98
N HIS A 73 -12.71 -1.51 23.10
CA HIS A 73 -11.31 -1.25 22.76
C HIS A 73 -11.09 -1.49 21.26
N LEU A 74 -10.62 -0.47 20.57
CA LEU A 74 -10.27 -0.54 19.15
C LEU A 74 -8.75 -0.71 19.04
N ASP A 75 -8.32 -1.92 18.72
CA ASP A 75 -6.90 -2.23 18.52
C ASP A 75 -6.35 -1.49 17.28
N GLU A 76 -5.16 -0.90 17.41
CA GLU A 76 -4.43 -0.30 16.28
C GLU A 76 -4.12 -1.35 15.20
N PRO A 77 -4.27 -1.01 13.90
CA PRO A 77 -3.89 -1.87 12.79
C PRO A 77 -2.37 -1.86 12.58
N GLN A 78 -1.59 -2.24 13.56
CA GLN A 78 -0.14 -2.29 13.42
C GLN A 78 0.35 -3.73 13.24
N LEU A 79 1.14 -3.92 12.17
CA LEU A 79 2.02 -5.08 12.04
C LEU A 79 3.14 -4.97 13.08
N THR A 80 2.83 -5.27 14.36
CA THR A 80 3.77 -5.19 15.47
C THR A 80 4.16 -6.57 16.00
N GLY A 81 5.28 -6.65 16.70
CA GLY A 81 5.69 -7.88 17.38
C GLY A 81 5.78 -9.11 16.48
N SER A 82 5.15 -10.20 16.92
CA SER A 82 5.17 -11.51 16.24
C SER A 82 4.58 -11.47 14.81
N LYS A 83 3.52 -10.69 14.59
CA LYS A 83 2.91 -10.53 13.26
C LYS A 83 3.90 -9.99 12.23
N ARG A 84 4.71 -8.99 12.64
CA ARG A 84 5.76 -8.41 11.79
C ARG A 84 6.88 -9.41 11.48
N ALA A 85 7.26 -10.21 12.48
CA ALA A 85 8.27 -11.27 12.29
C ALA A 85 7.77 -12.35 11.33
N VAL A 86 6.53 -12.83 11.50
CA VAL A 86 5.90 -13.81 10.60
C VAL A 86 5.81 -13.24 9.18
N LYS A 87 5.33 -12.01 9.01
CA LYS A 87 5.28 -11.34 7.70
C LYS A 87 6.66 -11.30 7.04
N ARG A 88 7.70 -10.93 7.82
CA ARG A 88 9.08 -10.86 7.31
C ARG A 88 9.62 -12.24 6.92
N ALA A 89 9.35 -13.27 7.71
CA ALA A 89 9.74 -14.64 7.39
C ALA A 89 9.09 -15.13 6.09
N LEU A 90 7.79 -14.89 5.91
CA LEU A 90 7.08 -15.22 4.67
C LEU A 90 7.67 -14.46 3.46
N ASP A 91 7.92 -13.15 3.62
CA ASP A 91 8.55 -12.34 2.57
C ASP A 91 9.92 -12.88 2.15
N LEU A 92 10.74 -13.33 3.11
CA LEU A 92 12.06 -13.89 2.83
C LEU A 92 11.98 -15.27 2.17
N ILE A 93 11.15 -16.17 2.71
CA ILE A 93 11.03 -17.55 2.19
C ILE A 93 10.50 -17.52 0.76
N PHE A 94 9.35 -16.90 0.55
CA PHE A 94 8.74 -16.83 -0.78
C PHE A 94 9.51 -15.91 -1.71
N GLY A 95 10.09 -14.80 -1.20
CA GLY A 95 10.92 -13.91 -1.98
C GLY A 95 12.18 -14.58 -2.51
N LEU A 96 12.86 -15.39 -1.69
CA LEU A 96 14.03 -16.15 -2.11
C LEU A 96 13.66 -17.23 -3.14
N LEU A 97 12.58 -17.96 -2.89
CA LEU A 97 12.08 -18.97 -3.82
C LEU A 97 11.77 -18.35 -5.19
N LEU A 98 11.00 -17.25 -5.22
CA LEU A 98 10.68 -16.54 -6.46
C LEU A 98 11.93 -15.96 -7.13
N PHE A 99 12.87 -15.42 -6.36
CA PHE A 99 14.14 -14.92 -6.89
C PHE A 99 14.92 -16.01 -7.64
N LEU A 100 15.05 -17.20 -7.03
CA LEU A 100 15.76 -18.31 -7.65
C LEU A 100 15.05 -18.82 -8.91
N VAL A 101 13.71 -18.95 -8.87
CA VAL A 101 12.90 -19.36 -10.03
C VAL A 101 12.99 -18.35 -11.17
N PHE A 102 12.94 -17.06 -10.86
CA PHE A 102 12.93 -16.01 -11.89
C PHE A 102 14.32 -15.55 -12.33
N LEU A 103 15.38 -15.96 -11.64
CA LEU A 103 16.75 -15.56 -11.97
C LEU A 103 17.13 -15.83 -13.43
N PRO A 104 16.88 -17.04 -14.02
CA PRO A 104 17.18 -17.27 -15.43
C PRO A 104 16.36 -16.41 -16.37
N PHE A 105 15.10 -16.16 -16.06
CA PHE A 105 14.25 -15.26 -16.85
C PHE A 105 14.73 -13.80 -16.78
N MET A 106 15.18 -13.36 -15.61
CA MET A 106 15.78 -12.03 -15.45
C MET A 106 17.09 -11.89 -16.23
N ALA A 107 17.91 -12.94 -16.30
CA ALA A 107 19.14 -12.93 -17.09
C ALA A 107 18.81 -12.77 -18.59
N VAL A 108 17.86 -13.54 -19.11
CA VAL A 108 17.38 -13.41 -20.50
C VAL A 108 16.80 -12.02 -20.77
N ALA A 109 15.98 -11.50 -19.84
CA ALA A 109 15.41 -10.17 -19.95
C ALA A 109 16.50 -9.08 -19.96
N ALA A 110 17.54 -9.20 -19.14
CA ALA A 110 18.68 -8.28 -19.10
C ALA A 110 19.41 -8.20 -20.45
N VAL A 111 19.72 -9.36 -21.05
CA VAL A 111 20.32 -9.44 -22.38
C VAL A 111 19.38 -8.84 -23.43
N GLY A 112 18.11 -9.18 -23.40
CA GLY A 112 17.11 -8.65 -24.33
C GLY A 112 16.99 -7.12 -24.27
N VAL A 113 17.04 -6.52 -23.07
CA VAL A 113 17.04 -5.06 -22.91
C VAL A 113 18.29 -4.42 -23.52
N LEU A 114 19.48 -5.02 -23.31
CA LEU A 114 20.73 -4.52 -23.88
C LEU A 114 20.73 -4.54 -25.42
N VAL A 115 20.21 -5.63 -26.00
CA VAL A 115 20.14 -5.79 -27.47
C VAL A 115 19.06 -4.89 -28.07
N SER A 116 17.93 -4.70 -27.37
CA SER A 116 16.78 -3.92 -27.87
C SER A 116 17.06 -2.42 -27.97
N SER A 117 17.84 -1.86 -27.06
CA SER A 117 18.16 -0.42 -27.07
C SER A 117 19.43 -0.12 -26.29
N ARG A 118 20.21 0.86 -26.77
CA ARG A 118 21.43 1.32 -26.05
C ARG A 118 21.08 1.91 -24.70
N GLY A 119 21.90 1.64 -23.65
CA GLY A 119 21.80 2.25 -22.33
C GLY A 119 21.69 1.24 -21.18
N PRO A 120 21.40 1.68 -19.94
CA PRO A 120 21.39 0.83 -18.77
C PRO A 120 20.27 -0.21 -18.81
N ILE A 121 20.51 -1.39 -18.23
CA ILE A 121 19.54 -2.50 -18.15
C ILE A 121 18.36 -2.12 -17.25
N PHE A 122 18.68 -1.46 -16.14
CA PHE A 122 17.72 -1.11 -15.09
C PHE A 122 17.34 0.36 -15.15
N TYR A 123 16.07 0.60 -14.82
CA TYR A 123 15.51 1.91 -14.57
C TYR A 123 15.12 2.02 -13.08
N LYS A 124 15.51 3.14 -12.45
CA LYS A 124 15.16 3.43 -11.06
C LYS A 124 14.05 4.46 -11.03
N HIS A 125 13.04 4.19 -10.22
CA HIS A 125 11.89 5.08 -10.06
C HIS A 125 11.65 5.40 -8.59
N HIS A 126 11.49 6.68 -8.28
CA HIS A 126 11.18 7.14 -6.94
C HIS A 126 9.72 6.79 -6.59
N ARG A 127 9.53 6.16 -5.46
CA ARG A 127 8.22 5.74 -4.94
C ARG A 127 8.15 6.02 -3.45
N ILE A 128 6.94 6.08 -2.92
CA ILE A 128 6.71 6.21 -1.50
C ILE A 128 6.68 4.83 -0.86
N GLY A 129 7.52 4.66 0.15
CA GLY A 129 7.65 3.48 0.98
C GLY A 129 6.93 3.61 2.32
N ARG A 130 7.33 2.74 3.26
CA ARG A 130 6.79 2.74 4.61
C ARG A 130 7.12 4.05 5.34
N GLY A 131 6.13 4.57 6.09
CA GLY A 131 6.28 5.83 6.85
C GLY A 131 6.44 7.06 5.96
N GLY A 132 6.03 7.00 4.69
CA GLY A 132 6.16 8.12 3.75
C GLY A 132 7.57 8.34 3.20
N THR A 133 8.52 7.44 3.48
CA THR A 133 9.91 7.57 3.00
C THR A 133 10.01 7.32 1.50
N VAL A 134 10.87 8.05 0.81
CA VAL A 134 11.13 7.82 -0.62
C VAL A 134 12.04 6.62 -0.78
N ILE A 135 11.63 5.66 -1.60
CA ILE A 135 12.41 4.46 -1.98
C ILE A 135 12.69 4.46 -3.48
N ASN A 136 13.85 3.92 -3.86
CA ASN A 136 14.22 3.74 -5.27
C ASN A 136 13.83 2.35 -5.73
N VAL A 137 12.72 2.24 -6.44
CA VAL A 137 12.25 0.95 -6.98
C VAL A 137 12.93 0.67 -8.31
N VAL A 138 13.52 -0.52 -8.44
CA VAL A 138 14.26 -0.95 -9.64
C VAL A 138 13.36 -1.78 -10.55
N LYS A 139 13.40 -1.47 -11.86
CA LYS A 139 12.72 -2.22 -12.93
C LYS A 139 13.65 -2.45 -14.10
N PHE A 140 13.33 -3.40 -14.98
CA PHE A 140 13.95 -3.42 -16.30
C PHE A 140 13.50 -2.19 -17.09
N ARG A 141 14.45 -1.62 -17.84
CA ARG A 141 14.14 -0.51 -18.73
C ARG A 141 13.32 -1.03 -19.92
N THR A 142 12.13 -0.50 -20.06
CA THR A 142 11.17 -0.84 -21.14
C THR A 142 10.93 0.29 -22.12
N MET A 143 11.49 1.49 -21.86
CA MET A 143 11.36 2.68 -22.68
C MET A 143 12.73 3.15 -23.20
N TYR A 144 12.71 3.93 -24.26
CA TYR A 144 13.92 4.59 -24.78
C TYR A 144 14.45 5.63 -23.80
N ILE A 145 15.75 5.93 -23.87
CA ILE A 145 16.38 6.95 -23.03
C ILE A 145 15.78 8.32 -23.39
N GLY A 146 15.58 9.20 -22.38
CA GLY A 146 14.96 10.52 -22.58
C GLY A 146 13.43 10.50 -22.67
N SER A 147 12.81 9.34 -22.55
CA SER A 147 11.34 9.20 -22.64
C SER A 147 10.57 9.85 -21.48
N ASP A 148 11.23 10.16 -20.35
CA ASP A 148 10.59 10.85 -19.23
C ASP A 148 10.32 12.33 -19.56
N GLU A 149 11.20 12.97 -20.35
CA GLU A 149 11.03 14.35 -20.82
C GLU A 149 9.82 14.48 -21.77
N GLN A 150 9.53 13.44 -22.53
CA GLN A 150 8.39 13.36 -23.46
C GLN A 150 7.07 12.98 -22.77
N ARG A 151 7.07 12.77 -21.44
CA ARG A 151 5.89 12.29 -20.73
C ARG A 151 4.70 13.23 -20.88
N THR A 152 4.93 14.53 -20.71
CA THR A 152 3.88 15.56 -20.80
C THR A 152 3.34 15.73 -22.22
N GLU A 153 4.21 15.58 -23.22
CA GLU A 153 3.81 15.70 -24.64
C GLU A 153 2.98 14.50 -25.11
N VAL A 154 3.30 13.28 -24.65
CA VAL A 154 2.65 12.03 -25.09
C VAL A 154 1.38 11.73 -24.32
N ILE A 155 1.33 12.08 -23.02
CA ILE A 155 0.19 11.73 -22.14
C ILE A 155 -0.78 12.91 -21.99
N GLY A 156 -0.35 14.14 -22.34
CA GLY A 156 -1.10 15.36 -22.04
C GLY A 156 -1.01 15.75 -20.57
N MET A 157 -1.81 16.72 -20.14
CA MET A 157 -1.92 17.09 -18.73
C MET A 157 -2.36 15.89 -17.90
N PRO A 158 -1.94 15.79 -16.61
CA PRO A 158 -2.31 14.68 -15.76
C PRO A 158 -3.82 14.58 -15.67
N ASP A 159 -4.38 13.64 -16.43
CA ASP A 159 -5.77 13.23 -16.31
C ASP A 159 -5.92 12.42 -15.01
N GLU A 160 -7.08 12.45 -14.38
CA GLU A 160 -7.41 11.73 -13.14
C GLU A 160 -7.09 10.21 -13.22
N ASN A 161 -6.90 9.70 -14.43
CA ASN A 161 -6.46 8.35 -14.76
C ASN A 161 -4.94 8.21 -14.98
N ILE A 162 -4.11 8.70 -14.05
CA ILE A 162 -2.63 8.57 -14.07
C ILE A 162 -2.15 7.12 -14.28
N SER A 163 -2.99 6.14 -14.05
CA SER A 163 -2.70 4.72 -14.27
C SER A 163 -3.09 4.19 -15.65
N SER A 164 -3.58 5.02 -16.58
CA SER A 164 -3.87 4.56 -17.92
C SER A 164 -2.56 4.16 -18.62
N ARG A 165 -2.31 2.86 -18.67
CA ARG A 165 -1.26 2.28 -19.50
C ARG A 165 -1.66 2.53 -20.94
N TYR A 166 -1.05 3.52 -21.58
CA TYR A 166 -1.21 3.72 -23.00
C TYR A 166 -0.86 2.41 -23.73
N ARG A 167 -1.84 1.81 -24.37
CA ARG A 167 -1.69 0.52 -25.06
C ARG A 167 -0.67 0.61 -26.21
N ASN A 168 -0.48 1.80 -26.76
CA ASN A 168 0.41 2.10 -27.88
C ASN A 168 1.36 3.28 -27.57
N ASP A 169 1.95 3.32 -26.37
CA ASP A 169 2.92 4.34 -26.02
C ASP A 169 4.19 4.20 -26.92
N PRO A 170 4.50 5.20 -27.78
CA PRO A 170 5.63 5.13 -28.71
C PRO A 170 6.99 5.10 -28.01
N ARG A 171 7.04 5.48 -26.75
CA ARG A 171 8.27 5.47 -25.94
C ARG A 171 8.70 4.06 -25.54
N ILE A 172 7.80 3.07 -25.63
CA ILE A 172 8.06 1.70 -25.23
C ILE A 172 8.78 0.95 -26.34
N THR A 173 9.94 0.36 -26.05
CA THR A 173 10.66 -0.48 -26.98
C THR A 173 9.85 -1.74 -27.35
N PRO A 174 10.04 -2.34 -28.55
CA PRO A 174 9.34 -3.57 -28.92
C PRO A 174 9.53 -4.70 -27.89
N PHE A 175 10.75 -4.89 -27.39
CA PHE A 175 11.05 -5.86 -26.34
C PHE A 175 10.45 -5.44 -25.00
N GLY A 176 10.48 -4.16 -24.65
CA GLY A 176 9.85 -3.60 -23.47
C GLY A 176 8.34 -3.87 -23.41
N ARG A 177 7.67 -3.92 -24.57
CA ARG A 177 6.24 -4.27 -24.66
C ARG A 177 6.00 -5.71 -24.25
N ILE A 178 6.90 -6.64 -24.61
CA ILE A 178 6.84 -8.04 -24.18
C ILE A 178 7.05 -8.13 -22.66
N LEU A 179 8.08 -7.46 -22.12
CA LEU A 179 8.34 -7.44 -20.69
C LEU A 179 7.16 -6.93 -19.87
N ARG A 180 6.53 -5.84 -20.32
CA ARG A 180 5.34 -5.25 -19.65
C ARG A 180 4.12 -6.14 -19.72
N ARG A 181 3.92 -6.86 -20.85
CA ARG A 181 2.79 -7.76 -21.00
C ARG A 181 2.79 -8.87 -19.95
N TRP A 182 3.97 -9.42 -19.64
CA TRP A 182 4.15 -10.49 -18.67
C TRP A 182 4.61 -10.00 -17.29
N SER A 183 4.64 -8.68 -17.08
CA SER A 183 5.14 -8.06 -15.83
C SER A 183 6.58 -8.47 -15.47
N ILE A 184 7.37 -8.91 -16.44
CA ILE A 184 8.77 -9.30 -16.25
C ILE A 184 9.62 -8.07 -15.90
N ASP A 185 9.22 -6.90 -16.37
CA ASP A 185 9.89 -5.63 -16.06
C ASP A 185 9.90 -5.31 -14.55
N GLU A 186 8.97 -5.83 -13.78
CA GLU A 186 8.88 -5.61 -12.34
C GLU A 186 9.62 -6.67 -11.49
N MET A 187 10.09 -7.78 -12.10
CA MET A 187 10.80 -8.85 -11.38
C MET A 187 12.02 -8.39 -10.58
N PRO A 188 12.85 -7.43 -11.02
CA PRO A 188 13.97 -6.95 -10.22
C PRO A 188 13.58 -6.38 -8.86
N GLN A 189 12.31 -5.98 -8.66
CA GLN A 189 11.82 -5.48 -7.38
C GLN A 189 11.87 -6.53 -6.27
N ILE A 190 12.00 -7.81 -6.60
CA ILE A 190 12.16 -8.88 -5.61
C ILE A 190 13.39 -8.65 -4.72
N ILE A 191 14.42 -7.96 -5.23
CA ILE A 191 15.60 -7.57 -4.45
C ILE A 191 15.22 -6.63 -3.31
N HIS A 192 14.23 -5.75 -3.53
CA HIS A 192 13.71 -4.87 -2.48
C HIS A 192 12.93 -5.62 -1.40
N VAL A 193 12.27 -6.72 -1.78
CA VAL A 193 11.60 -7.63 -0.82
C VAL A 193 12.65 -8.31 0.05
N LEU A 194 13.69 -8.88 -0.55
CA LEU A 194 14.79 -9.51 0.17
C LEU A 194 15.56 -8.51 1.04
N GLY A 195 15.81 -7.31 0.54
CA GLY A 195 16.43 -6.21 1.26
C GLY A 195 15.53 -5.57 2.35
N GLY A 196 14.22 -5.85 2.33
CA GLY A 196 13.28 -5.40 3.36
C GLY A 196 12.74 -3.99 3.20
N THR A 197 12.98 -3.30 2.08
CA THR A 197 12.35 -2.01 1.75
C THR A 197 10.94 -2.19 1.19
N MET A 198 10.65 -3.37 0.59
CA MET A 198 9.33 -3.78 0.14
C MET A 198 8.92 -5.12 0.78
N SER A 199 7.69 -5.52 0.53
CA SER A 199 7.10 -6.82 0.88
C SER A 199 6.62 -7.52 -0.40
N LEU A 200 6.41 -8.82 -0.37
CA LEU A 200 5.75 -9.53 -1.48
C LEU A 200 4.33 -9.03 -1.69
N VAL A 201 3.58 -8.94 -0.60
CA VAL A 201 2.19 -8.48 -0.61
C VAL A 201 2.08 -7.21 0.22
N GLY A 202 1.43 -6.19 -0.31
CA GLY A 202 1.22 -4.91 0.36
C GLY A 202 0.57 -3.88 -0.57
N PRO A 203 0.29 -2.68 -0.06
CA PRO A 203 -0.16 -1.57 -0.88
C PRO A 203 0.82 -1.29 -2.02
N ARG A 204 0.30 -0.98 -3.21
CA ARG A 204 1.19 -0.64 -4.33
C ARG A 204 2.03 0.61 -4.00
N PRO A 205 3.36 0.61 -4.27
CA PRO A 205 4.18 1.80 -4.08
C PRO A 205 3.72 2.92 -5.02
N VAL A 206 3.22 4.03 -4.44
CA VAL A 206 2.70 5.17 -5.19
C VAL A 206 3.80 6.05 -5.74
N LEU A 207 3.47 6.79 -6.79
CA LEU A 207 4.30 7.86 -7.34
C LEU A 207 4.27 9.08 -6.42
N LEU A 208 5.33 9.90 -6.47
CA LEU A 208 5.32 11.20 -5.77
C LEU A 208 4.21 12.10 -6.30
N ASP A 209 3.95 12.07 -7.59
CA ASP A 209 2.91 12.87 -8.26
C ASP A 209 1.47 12.44 -7.88
N GLU A 210 1.31 11.25 -7.29
CA GLU A 210 0.02 10.73 -6.82
C GLU A 210 -0.33 11.22 -5.41
N ILE A 211 0.64 11.76 -4.64
CA ILE A 211 0.42 12.23 -3.26
C ILE A 211 -0.63 13.35 -3.15
N PRO A 212 -0.66 14.35 -4.05
CA PRO A 212 -1.69 15.40 -4.00
C PRO A 212 -3.13 14.90 -4.15
N LEU A 213 -3.32 13.67 -4.64
CA LEU A 213 -4.63 13.02 -4.78
C LEU A 213 -5.11 12.33 -3.49
N PHE A 214 -4.26 12.30 -2.45
CA PHE A 214 -4.57 11.60 -1.21
C PHE A 214 -5.58 12.37 -0.37
N GLY A 215 -6.59 11.66 0.11
CA GLY A 215 -7.42 12.12 1.22
C GLY A 215 -6.73 11.90 2.57
N ASP A 216 -7.36 12.41 3.63
CA ASP A 216 -6.81 12.36 5.00
C ASP A 216 -6.44 10.95 5.47
N ALA A 217 -7.19 9.93 5.01
CA ALA A 217 -7.01 8.54 5.41
C ALA A 217 -5.93 7.80 4.61
N ASP A 218 -5.64 8.25 3.39
CA ASP A 218 -4.85 7.48 2.42
C ASP A 218 -3.39 7.32 2.85
N HIS A 219 -2.89 8.25 3.66
CA HIS A 219 -1.54 8.16 4.24
C HIS A 219 -1.33 6.94 5.12
N ARG A 220 -2.41 6.34 5.68
CA ARG A 220 -2.34 5.13 6.51
C ARG A 220 -1.85 3.90 5.76
N ARG A 221 -1.98 3.86 4.45
CA ARG A 221 -1.40 2.78 3.62
C ARG A 221 0.12 2.66 3.79
N HIS A 222 0.80 3.73 4.22
CA HIS A 222 2.23 3.75 4.48
C HIS A 222 2.63 3.19 5.85
N LEU A 223 1.69 2.77 6.70
CA LEU A 223 1.96 2.06 7.95
C LEU A 223 2.65 0.71 7.69
N THR A 224 2.43 0.13 6.51
CA THR A 224 3.08 -1.11 6.06
C THR A 224 4.08 -0.85 4.94
N LYS A 225 4.92 -1.86 4.63
CA LYS A 225 5.80 -1.80 3.46
C LYS A 225 4.98 -1.91 2.19
N PRO A 226 5.34 -1.19 1.11
CA PRO A 226 4.70 -1.38 -0.18
C PRO A 226 4.97 -2.79 -0.71
N GLY A 227 4.00 -3.36 -1.43
CA GLY A 227 4.04 -4.70 -1.97
C GLY A 227 4.48 -4.76 -3.44
N LEU A 228 5.06 -5.90 -3.82
CA LEU A 228 5.25 -6.27 -5.22
C LEU A 228 3.88 -6.57 -5.87
N THR A 229 2.99 -7.20 -5.12
CA THR A 229 1.57 -7.38 -5.45
C THR A 229 0.70 -6.89 -4.30
N GLY A 230 -0.60 -6.70 -4.53
CA GLY A 230 -1.52 -6.18 -3.54
C GLY A 230 -2.97 -6.53 -3.83
N LEU A 231 -3.85 -6.28 -2.86
CA LEU A 231 -5.25 -6.68 -2.90
C LEU A 231 -5.97 -6.14 -4.13
N TRP A 232 -5.88 -4.84 -4.41
CA TRP A 232 -6.54 -4.25 -5.57
C TRP A 232 -5.92 -4.70 -6.91
N GLN A 233 -4.60 -4.99 -6.92
CA GLN A 233 -3.91 -5.45 -8.13
C GLN A 233 -4.43 -6.80 -8.62
N VAL A 234 -4.97 -7.63 -7.72
CA VAL A 234 -5.54 -8.94 -8.05
C VAL A 234 -7.07 -8.95 -8.12
N SER A 235 -7.74 -7.86 -7.71
CA SER A 235 -9.20 -7.78 -7.61
C SER A 235 -9.91 -7.10 -8.79
N GLY A 236 -9.17 -6.59 -9.80
CA GLY A 236 -9.84 -5.94 -10.94
C GLY A 236 -8.95 -5.06 -11.82
N ARG A 237 -7.68 -4.95 -11.52
CA ARG A 237 -6.59 -4.23 -12.22
C ARG A 237 -6.93 -2.91 -12.94
N LYS A 238 -7.88 -2.91 -13.88
CA LYS A 238 -8.12 -1.80 -14.81
C LYS A 238 -9.45 -1.08 -14.59
N ALA A 239 -10.39 -1.73 -13.94
CA ALA A 239 -11.76 -1.25 -13.76
C ALA A 239 -11.98 -0.53 -12.41
N VAL A 240 -10.96 -0.56 -11.54
CA VAL A 240 -11.05 -0.01 -10.18
C VAL A 240 -10.61 1.45 -10.23
N ASP A 241 -11.46 2.36 -9.77
CA ASP A 241 -11.14 3.78 -9.65
C ASP A 241 -10.12 4.05 -8.53
N TRP A 242 -9.74 5.31 -8.37
CA TRP A 242 -8.73 5.70 -7.37
C TRP A 242 -9.19 5.44 -5.95
N ASP A 243 -10.41 5.85 -5.62
CA ASP A 243 -10.96 5.74 -4.25
C ASP A 243 -11.13 4.27 -3.82
N GLU A 244 -11.57 3.43 -4.75
CA GLU A 244 -11.69 2.00 -4.53
C GLU A 244 -10.32 1.33 -4.29
N ARG A 245 -9.27 1.73 -5.05
CA ARG A 245 -7.89 1.26 -4.81
C ARG A 245 -7.39 1.65 -3.45
N MET A 246 -7.62 2.91 -3.04
CA MET A 246 -7.23 3.39 -1.71
C MET A 246 -7.95 2.63 -0.62
N ARG A 247 -9.26 2.39 -0.78
CA ARG A 247 -10.06 1.60 0.15
C ARG A 247 -9.53 0.17 0.29
N MET A 248 -9.22 -0.52 -0.82
CA MET A 248 -8.65 -1.87 -0.80
C MET A 248 -7.25 -1.91 -0.17
N ASP A 249 -6.41 -0.90 -0.39
CA ASP A 249 -5.11 -0.82 0.25
C ASP A 249 -5.23 -0.58 1.76
N LEU A 250 -6.17 0.25 2.19
CA LEU A 250 -6.47 0.46 3.62
C LEU A 250 -7.05 -0.80 4.26
N ASP A 251 -7.97 -1.49 3.57
CA ASP A 251 -8.55 -2.75 4.03
C ASP A 251 -7.47 -3.81 4.25
N TYR A 252 -6.52 -3.94 3.31
CA TYR A 252 -5.37 -4.81 3.48
C TYR A 252 -4.52 -4.45 4.70
N VAL A 253 -4.19 -3.18 4.90
CA VAL A 253 -3.40 -2.71 6.05
C VAL A 253 -4.11 -3.02 7.36
N GLU A 254 -5.40 -2.80 7.34
CA GLU A 254 -6.26 -2.98 8.50
C GLU A 254 -6.53 -4.44 8.86
N HIS A 255 -6.73 -5.32 7.89
CA HIS A 255 -7.14 -6.72 8.08
C HIS A 255 -6.04 -7.72 7.70
N TRP A 256 -4.79 -7.29 7.74
CA TRP A 256 -3.69 -8.17 7.36
C TRP A 256 -3.68 -9.48 8.17
N SER A 257 -3.52 -10.58 7.45
CA SER A 257 -3.24 -11.90 8.01
C SER A 257 -2.33 -12.70 7.06
N PRO A 258 -1.58 -13.70 7.56
CA PRO A 258 -0.80 -14.59 6.70
C PRO A 258 -1.66 -15.29 5.64
N ALA A 259 -2.90 -15.66 5.98
CA ALA A 259 -3.84 -16.29 5.06
C ALA A 259 -4.22 -15.33 3.92
N LEU A 260 -4.44 -14.04 4.21
CA LEU A 260 -4.74 -13.03 3.20
C LEU A 260 -3.58 -12.89 2.20
N ASP A 261 -2.33 -12.88 2.68
CA ASP A 261 -1.15 -12.87 1.81
C ASP A 261 -1.12 -14.07 0.86
N LEU A 262 -1.36 -15.28 1.37
CA LEU A 262 -1.38 -16.49 0.55
C LEU A 262 -2.47 -16.45 -0.52
N VAL A 263 -3.65 -15.95 -0.17
CA VAL A 263 -4.76 -15.76 -1.13
C VAL A 263 -4.37 -14.75 -2.22
N ILE A 264 -3.74 -13.63 -1.86
CA ILE A 264 -3.31 -12.60 -2.82
C ILE A 264 -2.21 -13.16 -3.73
N VAL A 265 -1.23 -13.89 -3.19
CA VAL A 265 -0.18 -14.54 -3.99
C VAL A 265 -0.78 -15.54 -4.98
N GLY A 266 -1.70 -16.40 -4.54
CA GLY A 266 -2.40 -17.35 -5.42
C GLY A 266 -3.17 -16.66 -6.55
N LYS A 267 -3.90 -15.57 -6.23
CA LYS A 267 -4.59 -14.75 -7.24
C LYS A 267 -3.61 -14.06 -8.19
N THR A 268 -2.44 -13.62 -7.70
CA THR A 268 -1.42 -12.97 -8.54
C THR A 268 -0.93 -13.91 -9.63
N VAL A 269 -0.66 -15.18 -9.31
CA VAL A 269 -0.24 -16.20 -10.29
C VAL A 269 -1.30 -16.32 -11.40
N LYS A 270 -2.58 -16.45 -11.02
CA LYS A 270 -3.68 -16.51 -12.00
C LYS A 270 -3.71 -15.26 -12.89
N VAL A 271 -3.58 -14.09 -12.31
CA VAL A 271 -3.68 -12.81 -13.02
C VAL A 271 -2.49 -12.54 -13.95
N VAL A 272 -1.31 -13.07 -13.65
CA VAL A 272 -0.12 -12.96 -14.52
C VAL A 272 -0.20 -13.93 -15.70
N LEU A 273 -0.84 -15.09 -15.52
CA LEU A 273 -0.96 -16.13 -16.54
C LEU A 273 -2.16 -15.93 -17.49
N THR A 274 -3.15 -15.10 -17.14
CA THR A 274 -4.32 -14.74 -17.96
C THR A 274 -4.21 -13.36 -18.57
#